data_fa2b19840acaf459df21e1580cbbc89d
#
_entry.id   fa2b19840acaf459df21e1580cbbc89d
#
_cell.length_a   1.000
_cell.length_b   1.000
_cell.length_c   1.000
_cell.angle_alpha   90.00
_cell.angle_beta   90.00
_cell.angle_gamma   90.00
#
_symmetry.space_group_name_H-M   'P 1'
#
loop_
_entity.id
_entity.type
_entity.pdbx_description
1 polymer ?
#
loop_
_entity_poly.entity_id
_entity_poly.type
_entity_poly.pdbx_seq_one_letter_code
_entity_poly.pdbx_strand_id
1 'polypeptide(L)'
;SRAANPYKGEDVYKRECLSCHGANGEGKMRADNVCYEYPPLWGDKSYQSGSSVHRLIKMAPFVYANMPNKIATYQNPKLTIEEAYDVVAFINNDTIHKRPHPVTKNDYASLAHKPIDYDHGPYLDSFPEIQHKYGPYKEIVEYYKKIGKKVNY
;
A
#
# COMPACT_ATOMS: atom_id res chain seq x y z
N SER A 1 14.03 11.73 2.52
CA SER A 1 13.19 10.54 2.44
C SER A 1 13.58 9.71 1.21
N ARG A 2 13.44 8.42 1.29
CA ARG A 2 13.70 7.48 0.18
C ARG A 2 12.40 6.87 -0.32
N ALA A 3 12.46 6.23 -1.48
CA ALA A 3 11.39 5.36 -1.95
C ALA A 3 11.21 4.16 -0.99
N ALA A 4 9.98 3.67 -0.86
CA ALA A 4 9.71 2.41 -0.21
C ALA A 4 10.34 1.26 -1.03
N ASN A 5 10.86 0.26 -0.33
CA ASN A 5 11.61 -0.83 -0.95
C ASN A 5 10.88 -2.16 -0.76
N PRO A 6 10.26 -2.72 -1.81
CA PRO A 6 9.52 -3.97 -1.71
C PRO A 6 10.40 -5.19 -1.34
N TYR A 7 11.68 -5.19 -1.67
CA TYR A 7 12.59 -6.29 -1.29
C TYR A 7 12.89 -6.29 0.21
N LYS A 8 13.12 -5.13 0.81
CA LYS A 8 13.20 -4.99 2.28
C LYS A 8 11.85 -5.32 2.93
N GLY A 9 10.76 -4.95 2.28
CA GLY A 9 9.41 -5.27 2.71
C GLY A 9 9.13 -6.76 2.77
N GLU A 10 9.71 -7.56 1.89
CA GLU A 10 9.61 -9.02 1.93
C GLU A 10 10.19 -9.59 3.22
N ASP A 11 11.33 -9.09 3.67
CA ASP A 11 11.95 -9.52 4.93
C ASP A 11 11.07 -9.16 6.14
N VAL A 12 10.50 -7.95 6.13
CA VAL A 12 9.54 -7.53 7.16
C VAL A 12 8.29 -8.42 7.16
N TYR A 13 7.76 -8.72 5.98
CA TYR A 13 6.60 -9.60 5.84
C TYR A 13 6.86 -10.99 6.42
N LYS A 14 7.97 -11.62 6.08
CA LYS A 14 8.37 -12.93 6.60
C LYS A 14 8.49 -12.94 8.11
N ARG A 15 9.02 -11.88 8.69
CA ARG A 15 9.25 -11.76 10.13
C ARG A 15 7.98 -11.46 10.92
N GLU A 16 7.09 -10.59 10.43
CA GLU A 16 6.03 -9.98 11.23
C GLU A 16 4.60 -10.27 10.73
N CYS A 17 4.41 -10.73 9.50
CA CYS A 17 3.09 -10.84 8.87
C CYS A 17 2.73 -12.28 8.47
N LEU A 18 3.71 -13.05 8.04
CA LEU A 18 3.53 -14.37 7.44
C LEU A 18 2.77 -15.34 8.35
N SER A 19 3.07 -15.33 9.66
CA SER A 19 2.45 -16.26 10.61
C SER A 19 0.92 -16.15 10.68
N CYS A 20 0.37 -14.97 10.40
CA CYS A 20 -1.07 -14.72 10.38
C CYS A 20 -1.64 -14.69 8.95
N HIS A 21 -0.98 -13.99 8.03
CA HIS A 21 -1.51 -13.77 6.69
C HIS A 21 -1.09 -14.82 5.65
N GLY A 22 -0.20 -15.74 6.02
CA GLY A 22 0.24 -16.84 5.17
C GLY A 22 1.42 -16.51 4.26
N ALA A 23 2.13 -17.54 3.81
CA ALA A 23 3.31 -17.39 2.94
C ALA A 23 2.98 -16.81 1.57
N ASN A 24 1.75 -17.04 1.09
CA ASN A 24 1.22 -16.52 -0.18
C ASN A 24 0.18 -15.41 0.02
N GLY A 25 0.18 -14.75 1.19
CA GLY A 25 -0.78 -13.70 1.50
C GLY A 25 -2.24 -14.12 1.43
N GLU A 26 -2.51 -15.42 1.53
CA GLU A 26 -3.84 -16.03 1.37
C GLU A 26 -4.78 -15.77 2.54
N GLY A 27 -4.24 -15.33 3.68
CA GLY A 27 -5.00 -15.17 4.90
C GLY A 27 -5.39 -16.48 5.54
N LYS A 28 -6.27 -16.41 6.54
CA LYS A 28 -6.80 -17.58 7.24
C LYS A 28 -8.28 -17.40 7.53
N MET A 29 -9.08 -18.38 7.11
CA MET A 29 -10.50 -18.43 7.43
C MET A 29 -10.71 -18.81 8.90
N ARG A 30 -11.80 -18.32 9.48
CA ARG A 30 -12.31 -18.85 10.76
C ARG A 30 -12.81 -20.29 10.59
N ALA A 31 -12.99 -20.98 11.71
CA ALA A 31 -13.46 -22.37 11.71
C ALA A 31 -14.82 -22.57 11.02
N ASP A 32 -15.68 -21.54 10.98
CA ASP A 32 -16.99 -21.54 10.30
C ASP A 32 -16.90 -21.42 8.77
N ASN A 33 -15.71 -21.12 8.22
CA ASN A 33 -15.46 -20.85 6.80
C ASN A 33 -16.33 -19.72 6.19
N VAL A 34 -16.88 -18.84 7.01
CA VAL A 34 -17.72 -17.71 6.56
C VAL A 34 -16.90 -16.41 6.52
N CYS A 35 -16.09 -16.17 7.55
CA CYS A 35 -15.29 -14.96 7.68
C CYS A 35 -13.79 -15.29 7.81
N TYR A 36 -12.98 -14.35 7.40
CA TYR A 36 -11.53 -14.43 7.65
C TYR A 36 -11.23 -14.08 9.12
N GLU A 37 -10.35 -14.85 9.72
CA GLU A 37 -9.66 -14.48 10.96
C GLU A 37 -8.53 -13.48 10.65
N TYR A 38 -7.76 -13.79 9.61
CA TYR A 38 -6.74 -12.91 9.02
C TYR A 38 -7.01 -12.76 7.53
N PRO A 39 -7.29 -11.54 7.04
CA PRO A 39 -7.69 -11.36 5.65
C PRO A 39 -6.55 -11.62 4.68
N PRO A 40 -6.86 -12.01 3.44
CA PRO A 40 -5.87 -12.11 2.39
C PRO A 40 -5.32 -10.74 2.01
N LEU A 41 -4.03 -10.66 1.73
CA LEU A 41 -3.34 -9.41 1.37
C LEU A 41 -3.06 -9.29 -0.12
N TRP A 42 -3.03 -10.39 -0.83
CA TRP A 42 -3.03 -10.47 -2.30
C TRP A 42 -3.74 -11.74 -2.76
N GLY A 43 -3.80 -11.96 -4.08
CA GLY A 43 -4.55 -13.06 -4.69
C GLY A 43 -5.99 -12.68 -4.98
N ASP A 44 -6.73 -13.61 -5.56
CA ASP A 44 -8.08 -13.36 -6.11
C ASP A 44 -9.13 -12.96 -5.06
N LYS A 45 -8.91 -13.31 -3.82
CA LYS A 45 -9.85 -13.01 -2.70
C LYS A 45 -9.42 -11.82 -1.86
N SER A 46 -8.38 -11.11 -2.24
CA SER A 46 -7.94 -9.89 -1.58
C SER A 46 -8.69 -8.65 -2.09
N TYR A 47 -8.35 -7.49 -1.53
CA TYR A 47 -8.86 -6.21 -2.01
C TYR A 47 -8.38 -5.93 -3.45
N GLN A 48 -9.22 -5.22 -4.19
CA GLN A 48 -8.93 -4.83 -5.58
C GLN A 48 -7.87 -3.72 -5.66
N SER A 49 -7.22 -3.60 -6.81
CA SER A 49 -6.18 -2.58 -7.05
C SER A 49 -6.68 -1.13 -6.93
N GLY A 50 -7.98 -0.88 -7.15
CA GLY A 50 -8.61 0.43 -6.93
C GLY A 50 -8.89 0.77 -5.47
N SER A 51 -8.67 -0.15 -4.54
CA SER A 51 -8.89 0.08 -3.11
C SER A 51 -7.88 1.07 -2.53
N SER A 52 -8.31 1.86 -1.55
CA SER A 52 -7.41 2.80 -0.86
C SER A 52 -6.25 2.10 -0.14
N VAL A 53 -6.41 0.87 0.30
CA VAL A 53 -5.34 0.08 0.94
C VAL A 53 -4.30 -0.45 -0.05
N HIS A 54 -4.54 -0.34 -1.36
CA HIS A 54 -3.51 -0.57 -2.38
C HIS A 54 -2.47 0.57 -2.45
N ARG A 55 -2.80 1.73 -1.91
CA ARG A 55 -1.95 2.92 -1.91
C ARG A 55 -1.10 3.03 -0.64
N LEU A 56 0.18 3.32 -0.80
CA LEU A 56 1.14 3.33 0.30
C LEU A 56 0.82 4.36 1.38
N ILE A 57 0.47 5.58 0.99
CA ILE A 57 0.18 6.67 1.95
C ILE A 57 -1.04 6.33 2.85
N LYS A 58 -1.93 5.46 2.38
CA LYS A 58 -3.08 5.02 3.18
C LYS A 58 -2.79 3.77 4.00
N MET A 59 -2.18 2.76 3.41
CA MET A 59 -1.97 1.49 4.09
C MET A 59 -0.80 1.52 5.08
N ALA A 60 0.31 2.21 4.78
CA ALA A 60 1.47 2.20 5.66
C ALA A 60 1.21 2.79 7.05
N PRO A 61 0.50 3.93 7.22
CA PRO A 61 0.12 4.40 8.54
C PRO A 61 -0.80 3.45 9.31
N PHE A 62 -1.71 2.77 8.61
CA PHE A 62 -2.56 1.75 9.21
C PHE A 62 -1.73 0.57 9.74
N VAL A 63 -0.82 0.06 8.92
CA VAL A 63 0.08 -1.04 9.30
C VAL A 63 0.96 -0.63 10.49
N TYR A 64 1.55 0.55 10.45
CA TYR A 64 2.36 1.09 11.53
C TYR A 64 1.62 1.13 12.87
N ALA A 65 0.37 1.60 12.85
CA ALA A 65 -0.42 1.81 14.07
C ALA A 65 -1.11 0.54 14.59
N ASN A 66 -1.34 -0.48 13.76
CA ASN A 66 -2.25 -1.58 14.08
C ASN A 66 -1.67 -2.98 13.87
N MET A 67 -0.54 -3.12 13.19
CA MET A 67 0.01 -4.45 12.86
C MET A 67 1.38 -4.70 13.47
N PRO A 68 1.67 -5.91 13.96
CA PRO A 68 0.77 -7.08 14.06
C PRO A 68 -0.40 -6.83 15.02
N ASN A 69 -1.59 -7.33 14.64
CA ASN A 69 -2.81 -7.12 15.41
C ASN A 69 -2.65 -7.65 16.85
N LYS A 70 -3.18 -6.89 17.85
CA LYS A 70 -3.06 -7.16 19.29
C LYS A 70 -1.64 -7.03 19.87
N ILE A 71 -0.64 -6.76 19.05
CA ILE A 71 0.76 -6.55 19.47
C ILE A 71 1.13 -5.08 19.34
N ALA A 72 0.88 -4.49 18.18
CA ALA A 72 1.17 -3.09 17.92
C ALA A 72 -0.01 -2.18 18.25
N THR A 73 0.30 -0.98 18.74
CA THR A 73 -0.65 0.13 18.90
C THR A 73 0.02 1.40 18.36
N TYR A 74 -0.78 2.44 18.16
CA TYR A 74 -0.24 3.74 17.73
C TYR A 74 0.81 4.28 18.71
N GLN A 75 0.59 4.10 20.03
CA GLN A 75 1.51 4.54 21.07
C GLN A 75 2.73 3.63 21.23
N ASN A 76 2.63 2.39 20.81
CA ASN A 76 3.70 1.40 20.89
C ASN A 76 3.75 0.56 19.61
N PRO A 77 4.22 1.15 18.50
CA PRO A 77 4.30 0.44 17.22
C PRO A 77 5.39 -0.65 17.27
N LYS A 78 5.15 -1.74 16.56
CA LYS A 78 6.12 -2.84 16.42
C LYS A 78 7.15 -2.56 15.32
N LEU A 79 6.70 -1.92 14.24
CA LEU A 79 7.53 -1.59 13.08
C LEU A 79 8.04 -0.15 13.16
N THR A 80 9.14 0.12 12.50
CA THR A 80 9.50 1.50 12.16
C THR A 80 8.60 2.02 11.03
N ILE A 81 8.54 3.35 10.85
CA ILE A 81 7.81 3.95 9.74
C ILE A 81 8.34 3.42 8.40
N GLU A 82 9.66 3.32 8.25
CA GLU A 82 10.26 2.78 7.02
C GLU A 82 9.88 1.33 6.78
N GLU A 83 9.91 0.48 7.79
CA GLU A 83 9.48 -0.91 7.69
C GLU A 83 8.00 -1.03 7.30
N ALA A 84 7.14 -0.16 7.83
CA ALA A 84 5.73 -0.13 7.46
C ALA A 84 5.54 0.22 5.97
N TYR A 85 6.25 1.23 5.46
CA TYR A 85 6.23 1.56 4.03
C TYR A 85 6.82 0.46 3.16
N ASP A 86 7.93 -0.13 3.56
CA ASP A 86 8.58 -1.20 2.81
C ASP A 86 7.70 -2.46 2.73
N VAL A 87 7.08 -2.88 3.83
CA VAL A 87 6.20 -4.06 3.81
C VAL A 87 4.93 -3.82 3.00
N VAL A 88 4.37 -2.62 3.04
CA VAL A 88 3.23 -2.27 2.19
C VAL A 88 3.63 -2.23 0.72
N ALA A 89 4.83 -1.74 0.40
CA ALA A 89 5.38 -1.80 -0.96
C ALA A 89 5.52 -3.25 -1.46
N PHE A 90 5.92 -4.17 -0.62
CA PHE A 90 5.97 -5.60 -0.94
C PHE A 90 4.57 -6.18 -1.16
N ILE A 91 3.65 -5.96 -0.23
CA ILE A 91 2.27 -6.48 -0.33
C ILE A 91 1.56 -5.98 -1.59
N ASN A 92 1.76 -4.71 -1.95
CA ASN A 92 1.13 -4.04 -3.09
C ASN A 92 1.99 -4.03 -4.36
N ASN A 93 3.00 -4.88 -4.42
CA ASN A 93 3.82 -5.03 -5.62
C ASN A 93 3.12 -5.92 -6.66
N ASP A 94 2.47 -5.29 -7.64
CA ASP A 94 1.67 -5.98 -8.66
C ASP A 94 2.51 -6.73 -9.70
N THR A 95 3.84 -6.59 -9.67
CA THR A 95 4.72 -7.42 -10.53
C THR A 95 4.88 -8.84 -10.01
N ILE A 96 4.72 -9.04 -8.70
CA ILE A 96 4.87 -10.34 -8.03
C ILE A 96 3.58 -10.84 -7.40
N HIS A 97 2.63 -9.95 -7.08
CA HIS A 97 1.38 -10.29 -6.43
C HIS A 97 0.19 -9.92 -7.33
N LYS A 98 -0.65 -10.91 -7.63
CA LYS A 98 -1.91 -10.69 -8.34
C LYS A 98 -3.02 -10.30 -7.37
N ARG A 99 -4.00 -9.54 -7.87
CA ARG A 99 -5.22 -9.19 -7.15
C ARG A 99 -6.38 -8.95 -8.11
N PRO A 100 -7.65 -8.98 -7.62
CA PRO A 100 -8.80 -8.77 -8.48
C PRO A 100 -8.85 -7.33 -9.03
N HIS A 101 -9.49 -7.18 -10.18
CA HIS A 101 -9.76 -5.90 -10.83
C HIS A 101 -8.53 -4.98 -10.93
N PRO A 102 -7.53 -5.34 -11.77
CA PRO A 102 -6.37 -4.48 -12.01
C PRO A 102 -6.80 -3.08 -12.48
N VAL A 103 -6.20 -2.05 -11.89
CA VAL A 103 -6.42 -0.65 -12.27
C VAL A 103 -5.84 -0.41 -13.65
N THR A 104 -6.53 0.37 -14.48
CA THR A 104 -6.08 0.86 -15.78
C THR A 104 -5.82 2.35 -15.77
N LYS A 105 -5.16 2.86 -16.83
CA LYS A 105 -4.75 4.27 -16.92
C LYS A 105 -5.89 5.29 -16.82
N ASN A 106 -7.11 4.93 -17.13
CA ASN A 106 -8.23 5.87 -17.21
C ASN A 106 -9.25 5.71 -16.07
N ASP A 107 -8.86 5.07 -14.95
CA ASP A 107 -9.77 4.79 -13.84
C ASP A 107 -10.15 6.01 -13.00
N TYR A 108 -9.50 7.16 -13.22
CA TYR A 108 -9.81 8.41 -12.52
C TYR A 108 -10.40 9.46 -13.47
N ALA A 109 -11.61 9.88 -13.20
CA ALA A 109 -12.33 10.83 -14.05
C ALA A 109 -11.74 12.25 -14.03
N SER A 110 -11.05 12.63 -12.94
CA SER A 110 -10.47 13.97 -12.79
C SER A 110 -9.06 13.89 -12.22
N LEU A 111 -8.09 14.39 -12.97
CA LEU A 111 -6.69 14.45 -12.52
C LEU A 111 -6.51 15.40 -11.33
N ALA A 112 -7.38 16.40 -11.18
CA ALA A 112 -7.34 17.34 -10.05
C ALA A 112 -7.68 16.68 -8.71
N HIS A 113 -8.40 15.55 -8.72
CA HIS A 113 -8.79 14.80 -7.53
C HIS A 113 -8.00 13.51 -7.34
N LYS A 114 -7.15 13.17 -8.30
CA LYS A 114 -6.35 11.94 -8.25
C LYS A 114 -5.34 12.00 -7.11
N PRO A 115 -5.28 10.96 -6.26
CA PRO A 115 -4.25 10.88 -5.22
C PRO A 115 -2.84 10.83 -5.79
N ILE A 116 -1.89 11.45 -5.09
CA ILE A 116 -0.49 11.50 -5.54
C ILE A 116 0.23 10.14 -5.49
N ASP A 117 -0.32 9.18 -4.78
CA ASP A 117 0.18 7.81 -4.68
C ASP A 117 -0.63 6.79 -5.49
N TYR A 118 -1.41 7.28 -6.46
CA TYR A 118 -2.08 6.43 -7.44
C TYR A 118 -1.07 5.96 -8.48
N ASP A 119 -0.93 4.67 -8.67
CA ASP A 119 0.19 4.06 -9.39
C ASP A 119 0.03 3.95 -10.91
N HIS A 120 -1.02 4.53 -11.47
CA HIS A 120 -1.27 4.58 -12.92
C HIS A 120 -1.57 6.01 -13.37
N GLY A 121 -0.81 6.48 -14.39
CA GLY A 121 -1.08 7.74 -15.06
C GLY A 121 -2.41 7.76 -15.82
N PRO A 122 -2.78 8.90 -16.40
CA PRO A 122 -1.99 10.14 -16.44
C PRO A 122 -2.02 10.93 -15.12
N TYR A 123 -1.08 11.85 -14.95
CA TYR A 123 -0.98 12.78 -13.81
C TYR A 123 -0.93 14.23 -14.31
N LEU A 124 -1.12 15.20 -13.40
CA LEU A 124 -0.89 16.62 -13.68
C LEU A 124 0.59 17.03 -13.66
N ASP A 125 1.46 16.12 -13.33
CA ASP A 125 2.89 16.29 -13.23
C ASP A 125 3.63 15.35 -14.18
N SER A 126 4.97 15.41 -14.18
CA SER A 126 5.83 14.58 -15.01
C SER A 126 6.63 13.54 -14.22
N PHE A 127 6.31 13.32 -12.95
CA PHE A 127 6.96 12.28 -12.17
C PHE A 127 6.54 10.89 -12.70
N PRO A 128 7.45 9.91 -12.68
CA PRO A 128 7.16 8.57 -13.20
C PRO A 128 6.19 7.80 -12.31
N GLU A 129 5.43 6.87 -12.91
CA GLU A 129 4.47 6.00 -12.19
C GLU A 129 5.12 5.28 -11.00
N ILE A 130 6.36 4.86 -11.13
CA ILE A 130 7.12 4.19 -10.07
C ILE A 130 7.31 5.09 -8.84
N GLN A 131 7.47 6.40 -9.01
CA GLN A 131 7.56 7.35 -7.90
C GLN A 131 6.20 7.62 -7.27
N HIS A 132 5.13 7.67 -8.06
CA HIS A 132 3.77 7.72 -7.53
C HIS A 132 3.44 6.47 -6.70
N LYS A 133 3.89 5.30 -7.11
CA LYS A 133 3.65 4.06 -6.38
C LYS A 133 4.44 3.94 -5.07
N TYR A 134 5.75 4.18 -5.12
CA TYR A 134 6.66 3.87 -4.01
C TYR A 134 7.28 5.08 -3.33
N GLY A 135 7.00 6.28 -3.83
CA GLY A 135 7.68 7.51 -3.37
C GLY A 135 9.11 7.65 -3.95
N PRO A 136 9.91 8.59 -3.48
CA PRO A 136 9.59 9.53 -2.40
C PRO A 136 8.55 10.58 -2.81
N TYR A 137 7.60 10.84 -1.94
CA TYR A 137 6.45 11.71 -2.26
C TYR A 137 6.72 13.20 -2.06
N LYS A 138 7.79 13.55 -1.33
CA LYS A 138 8.09 14.94 -0.96
C LYS A 138 8.16 15.86 -2.19
N GLU A 139 8.88 15.46 -3.22
CA GLU A 139 9.05 16.24 -4.44
C GLU A 139 7.72 16.44 -5.19
N ILE A 140 6.86 15.41 -5.20
CA ILE A 140 5.53 15.50 -5.80
C ILE A 140 4.67 16.51 -5.02
N VAL A 141 4.67 16.42 -3.69
CA VAL A 141 3.93 17.34 -2.82
C VAL A 141 4.41 18.79 -3.01
N GLU A 142 5.71 19.01 -3.05
CA GLU A 142 6.30 20.33 -3.26
C GLU A 142 5.94 20.90 -4.64
N TYR A 143 5.96 20.08 -5.67
CA TYR A 143 5.55 20.49 -7.01
C TYR A 143 4.08 20.93 -7.05
N TYR A 144 3.14 20.15 -6.49
CA TYR A 144 1.73 20.52 -6.46
C TYR A 144 1.47 21.81 -5.67
N LYS A 145 2.14 21.99 -4.53
CA LYS A 145 2.09 23.25 -3.77
C LYS A 145 2.58 24.43 -4.59
N LYS A 146 3.71 24.25 -5.31
CA LYS A 146 4.30 25.31 -6.15
C LYS A 146 3.38 25.77 -7.27
N ILE A 147 2.63 24.84 -7.90
CA ILE A 147 1.68 25.18 -8.95
C ILE A 147 0.29 25.56 -8.42
N GLY A 148 0.12 25.73 -7.11
CA GLY A 148 -1.15 26.11 -6.48
C GLY A 148 -2.24 25.05 -6.56
N LYS A 149 -1.88 23.77 -6.68
CA LYS A 149 -2.84 22.65 -6.72
C LYS A 149 -2.95 21.98 -5.36
N LYS A 150 -4.16 21.53 -5.05
CA LYS A 150 -4.40 20.71 -3.85
C LYS A 150 -3.67 19.36 -3.97
N VAL A 151 -3.01 18.98 -2.89
CA VAL A 151 -2.46 17.62 -2.76
C VAL A 151 -3.56 16.69 -2.25
N ASN A 152 -3.86 15.64 -2.99
CA ASN A 152 -4.81 14.60 -2.58
C ASN A 152 -4.03 13.35 -2.13
N TYR A 153 -4.48 12.79 -1.00
CA TYR A 153 -3.90 11.61 -0.39
C TYR A 153 -4.90 10.45 -0.34
#